data_7a46881a986bcefc2dd822df3257ffb8
#
_entry.id   7a46881a986bcefc2dd822df3257ffb8
#
_cell.length_a   1.000
_cell.length_b   1.000
_cell.length_c   1.000
_cell.angle_alpha   90.00
_cell.angle_beta   90.00
_cell.angle_gamma   90.00
#
_symmetry.space_group_name_H-M   'P 1'
#
loop_
_entity.id
_entity.type
_entity.pdbx_description
1 polymer ?
#
loop_
_entity_poly.entity_id
_entity_poly.type
_entity_poly.pdbx_seq_one_letter_code
_entity_poly.pdbx_strand_id
1 'polypeptide(L)'
;MSERTTLCTFRLDGHWIGIEVSSVQEVLRHHPVTSLRWAQEAVQGLLNLRGQIVTAVDLRCVLGMPPRPEQLTPTQVVVRVGAAAVSLWVDEVGDVVELDAGACERVPGTLSRMN
;
A
#
# COMPACT_ATOMS: atom_id res chain seq x y z
N MET A 1 26.16 -15.05 -4.02
CA MET A 1 25.86 -13.95 -3.09
C MET A 1 24.37 -13.72 -3.08
N SER A 2 23.70 -13.90 -1.95
CA SER A 2 22.27 -13.68 -1.90
C SER A 2 21.98 -12.19 -1.76
N GLU A 3 21.06 -11.69 -2.55
CA GLU A 3 20.59 -10.33 -2.45
C GLU A 3 19.56 -10.24 -1.32
N ARG A 4 19.69 -9.20 -0.53
CA ARG A 4 18.71 -8.90 0.52
C ARG A 4 17.88 -7.70 0.13
N THR A 5 16.61 -7.80 0.45
CA THR A 5 15.65 -6.73 0.20
C THR A 5 15.06 -6.28 1.53
N THR A 6 15.00 -4.98 1.74
CA THR A 6 14.36 -4.40 2.93
C THR A 6 12.94 -4.03 2.56
N LEU A 7 11.98 -4.61 3.27
CA LEU A 7 10.57 -4.45 2.99
C LEU A 7 9.83 -3.78 4.14
N CYS A 8 8.97 -2.84 3.77
CA CYS A 8 7.94 -2.34 4.67
C CYS A 8 6.76 -3.28 4.54
N THR A 9 6.32 -3.87 5.65
CA THR A 9 5.26 -4.87 5.62
C THR A 9 3.92 -4.27 6.02
N PHE A 10 2.86 -4.82 5.47
CA PHE A 10 1.50 -4.46 5.85
C PHE A 10 0.58 -5.68 5.69
N ARG A 11 -0.53 -5.64 6.40
CA ARG A 11 -1.49 -6.73 6.37
C ARG A 11 -2.70 -6.35 5.51
N LEU A 12 -3.15 -7.30 4.69
CA LEU A 12 -4.35 -7.20 3.87
C LEU A 12 -5.10 -8.51 3.96
N ASP A 13 -6.32 -8.46 4.49
CA ASP A 13 -7.18 -9.64 4.59
C ASP A 13 -6.46 -10.87 5.16
N GLY A 14 -5.70 -10.66 6.23
CA GLY A 14 -4.95 -11.72 6.90
C GLY A 14 -3.63 -12.11 6.23
N HIS A 15 -3.30 -11.53 5.09
CA HIS A 15 -2.05 -11.79 4.40
C HIS A 15 -1.02 -10.70 4.68
N TRP A 16 0.22 -11.10 4.90
CA TRP A 16 1.32 -10.16 5.02
C TRP A 16 1.94 -9.93 3.66
N ILE A 17 2.05 -8.66 3.29
CA ILE A 17 2.58 -8.23 2.01
C ILE A 17 3.69 -7.22 2.30
N GLY A 18 4.72 -7.24 1.47
CA GLY A 18 5.83 -6.30 1.60
C GLY A 18 5.99 -5.46 0.36
N ILE A 19 6.44 -4.24 0.57
CA ILE A 19 6.87 -3.35 -0.50
C ILE A 19 8.28 -2.86 -0.17
N GLU A 20 9.13 -2.71 -1.17
CA GLU A 20 10.48 -2.23 -0.93
C GLU A 20 10.44 -0.88 -0.22
N VAL A 21 11.21 -0.77 0.85
CA VAL A 21 11.19 0.43 1.70
C VAL A 21 11.57 1.68 0.92
N SER A 22 12.39 1.54 -0.12
CA SER A 22 12.78 2.65 -0.98
C SER A 22 11.61 3.25 -1.77
N SER A 23 10.53 2.49 -1.95
CA SER A 23 9.33 2.96 -2.65
C SER A 23 8.35 3.67 -1.71
N VAL A 24 8.52 3.53 -0.40
CA VAL A 24 7.60 4.14 0.57
C VAL A 24 8.03 5.56 0.86
N GLN A 25 7.10 6.51 0.63
CA GLN A 25 7.36 7.91 0.97
C GLN A 25 7.01 8.19 2.43
N GLU A 26 5.84 7.73 2.86
CA GLU A 26 5.42 7.85 4.26
C GLU A 26 4.19 7.00 4.55
N VAL A 27 3.87 6.87 5.83
CA VAL A 27 2.69 6.16 6.31
C VAL A 27 1.79 7.18 7.00
N LEU A 28 0.51 7.20 6.63
CA LEU A 28 -0.46 8.13 7.17
C LEU A 28 -1.57 7.37 7.90
N ARG A 29 -1.94 7.88 9.07
CA ARG A 29 -3.11 7.39 9.82
C ARG A 29 -4.15 8.50 9.84
N HIS A 30 -5.39 8.16 9.53
CA HIS A 30 -6.52 9.09 9.62
C HIS A 30 -6.37 10.36 8.77
N HIS A 31 -5.71 10.26 7.62
CA HIS A 31 -5.63 11.41 6.71
C HIS A 31 -6.91 11.50 5.88
N PRO A 32 -7.54 12.68 5.82
CA PRO A 32 -8.77 12.83 5.04
C PRO A 32 -8.52 12.69 3.55
N VAL A 33 -9.50 12.10 2.87
CA VAL A 33 -9.49 11.88 1.43
C VAL A 33 -10.77 12.46 0.86
N THR A 34 -10.65 13.21 -0.23
CA THR A 34 -11.81 13.74 -0.96
C THR A 34 -12.26 12.70 -1.97
N SER A 35 -13.48 12.20 -1.82
CA SER A 35 -14.03 11.18 -2.71
C SER A 35 -14.28 11.74 -4.10
N LEU A 36 -14.06 10.89 -5.12
CA LEU A 36 -14.33 11.22 -6.52
C LEU A 36 -15.51 10.39 -7.02
N ARG A 37 -16.52 11.07 -7.58
CA ARG A 37 -17.75 10.42 -8.01
C ARG A 37 -17.59 9.46 -9.18
N TRP A 38 -16.68 9.76 -10.08
CA TRP A 38 -16.49 9.00 -11.31
C TRP A 38 -15.23 8.18 -11.33
N ALA A 39 -14.60 8.01 -10.16
CA ALA A 39 -13.40 7.21 -10.07
C ALA A 39 -13.71 5.74 -10.27
N GLN A 40 -12.72 4.99 -10.71
CA GLN A 40 -12.81 3.54 -10.76
C GLN A 40 -13.00 2.99 -9.35
N GLU A 41 -13.54 1.78 -9.26
CA GLU A 41 -13.89 1.17 -7.97
C GLU A 41 -12.74 1.15 -6.95
N ALA A 42 -11.51 0.90 -7.41
CA ALA A 42 -10.34 0.86 -6.53
C ALA A 42 -9.91 2.25 -6.05
N VAL A 43 -10.23 3.30 -6.80
CA VAL A 43 -9.83 4.67 -6.46
C VAL A 43 -10.81 5.24 -5.44
N GLN A 44 -10.30 5.58 -4.26
CA GLN A 44 -11.12 6.11 -3.17
C GLN A 44 -11.25 7.62 -3.23
N GLY A 45 -10.30 8.30 -3.81
CA GLY A 45 -10.35 9.76 -3.94
C GLY A 45 -8.96 10.36 -4.01
N LEU A 46 -8.88 11.64 -3.67
CA LEU A 46 -7.64 12.39 -3.68
C LEU A 46 -7.34 12.95 -2.30
N LEU A 47 -6.08 13.08 -1.99
CA LEU A 47 -5.63 13.80 -0.80
C LEU A 47 -4.54 14.78 -1.17
N ASN A 48 -4.46 15.85 -0.41
CA ASN A 48 -3.40 16.85 -0.55
C ASN A 48 -2.37 16.57 0.53
N LEU A 49 -1.16 16.26 0.11
CA LEU A 49 -0.06 15.96 1.02
C LEU A 49 1.05 16.99 0.79
N ARG A 50 1.10 17.99 1.63
CA ARG A 50 2.10 19.07 1.53
C ARG A 50 2.15 19.73 0.16
N GLY A 51 0.97 20.00 -0.41
CA GLY A 51 0.87 20.62 -1.72
C GLY A 51 0.93 19.65 -2.89
N GLN A 52 1.15 18.38 -2.64
CA GLN A 52 1.14 17.34 -3.67
C GLN A 52 -0.22 16.63 -3.66
N ILE A 53 -0.82 16.48 -4.83
CA ILE A 53 -2.06 15.71 -4.97
C ILE A 53 -1.71 14.24 -5.13
N VAL A 54 -2.27 13.43 -4.25
CA VAL A 54 -2.01 11.99 -4.19
C VAL A 54 -3.32 11.24 -4.40
N THR A 55 -3.31 10.23 -5.25
CA THR A 55 -4.49 9.39 -5.48
C THR A 55 -4.53 8.29 -4.41
N ALA A 56 -5.68 8.15 -3.75
CA ALA A 56 -5.90 7.10 -2.77
C ALA A 56 -6.53 5.88 -3.44
N VAL A 57 -5.94 4.71 -3.23
CA VAL A 57 -6.35 3.46 -3.87
C VAL A 57 -6.53 2.39 -2.80
N ASP A 58 -7.67 1.69 -2.85
CA ASP A 58 -7.91 0.56 -1.95
C ASP A 58 -7.19 -0.68 -2.50
N LEU A 59 -6.14 -1.10 -1.82
CA LEU A 59 -5.32 -2.21 -2.29
C LEU A 59 -6.07 -3.54 -2.25
N ARG A 60 -7.01 -3.73 -1.33
CA ARG A 60 -7.86 -4.93 -1.34
C ARG A 60 -8.60 -5.06 -2.66
N CYS A 61 -9.16 -3.94 -3.13
CA CYS A 61 -9.89 -3.93 -4.40
C CYS A 61 -8.98 -4.24 -5.59
N VAL A 62 -7.80 -3.64 -5.61
CA VAL A 62 -6.82 -3.87 -6.69
C VAL A 62 -6.42 -5.33 -6.78
N LEU A 63 -6.27 -6.00 -5.63
CA LEU A 63 -5.82 -7.39 -5.57
C LEU A 63 -6.98 -8.39 -5.58
N GLY A 64 -8.21 -7.93 -5.75
CA GLY A 64 -9.38 -8.81 -5.82
C GLY A 64 -9.76 -9.45 -4.49
N MET A 65 -9.37 -8.84 -3.39
CA MET A 65 -9.71 -9.32 -2.06
C MET A 65 -11.10 -8.84 -1.61
N PRO A 66 -11.73 -9.51 -0.63
CA PRO A 66 -13.01 -9.06 -0.09
C PRO A 66 -12.93 -7.64 0.47
N PRO A 67 -14.05 -6.89 0.45
CA PRO A 67 -14.08 -5.53 1.01
C PRO A 67 -13.70 -5.49 2.48
N ARG A 68 -13.05 -4.39 2.86
CA ARG A 68 -12.69 -4.17 4.26
C ARG A 68 -13.97 -3.95 5.09
N PRO A 69 -14.05 -4.53 6.30
CA PRO A 69 -15.15 -4.24 7.21
C PRO A 69 -15.19 -2.74 7.54
N GLU A 70 -16.40 -2.18 7.64
CA GLU A 70 -16.57 -0.76 7.92
C GLU A 70 -15.94 -0.30 9.23
N GLN A 71 -15.87 -1.20 10.21
CA GLN A 71 -15.28 -0.92 11.51
C GLN A 71 -13.76 -0.76 11.45
N LEU A 72 -13.14 -1.24 10.40
CA LEU A 72 -11.69 -1.23 10.26
C LEU A 72 -11.24 0.01 9.49
N THR A 73 -10.61 0.94 10.20
CA THR A 73 -10.06 2.13 9.57
C THR A 73 -8.77 1.78 8.85
N PRO A 74 -8.65 2.09 7.57
CA PRO A 74 -7.44 1.75 6.83
C PRO A 74 -6.27 2.65 7.21
N THR A 75 -5.07 2.10 7.11
CA THR A 75 -3.84 2.87 7.15
C THR A 75 -3.43 3.16 5.71
N GLN A 76 -2.89 4.33 5.47
CA GLN A 76 -2.48 4.75 4.13
C GLN A 76 -0.96 4.69 4.02
N VAL A 77 -0.47 3.94 3.04
CA VAL A 77 0.95 3.85 2.73
C VAL A 77 1.18 4.61 1.44
N VAL A 78 1.86 5.74 1.52
CA VAL A 78 2.14 6.57 0.35
C VAL A 78 3.40 6.05 -0.31
N VAL A 79 3.27 5.65 -1.57
CA VAL A 79 4.36 5.07 -2.33
C VAL A 79 4.62 5.89 -3.59
N ARG A 80 5.85 5.81 -4.08
CA ARG A 80 6.25 6.43 -5.33
C ARG A 80 6.10 5.47 -6.48
N VAL A 81 5.45 5.92 -7.54
CA VAL A 81 5.30 5.16 -8.79
C VAL A 81 5.74 6.09 -9.91
N GLY A 82 7.01 5.96 -10.33
CA GLY A 82 7.60 6.89 -11.28
C GLY A 82 7.68 8.31 -10.68
N ALA A 83 7.12 9.29 -11.38
CA ALA A 83 7.06 10.68 -10.90
C ALA A 83 5.83 10.96 -10.02
N ALA A 84 4.93 10.00 -9.90
CA ALA A 84 3.69 10.17 -9.14
C ALA A 84 3.79 9.56 -7.75
N ALA A 85 2.83 9.91 -6.89
CA ALA A 85 2.67 9.28 -5.60
C ALA A 85 1.25 8.73 -5.49
N VAL A 86 1.12 7.57 -4.88
CA VAL A 86 -0.17 6.89 -4.68
C VAL A 86 -0.28 6.50 -3.22
N SER A 87 -1.43 6.72 -2.62
CA SER A 87 -1.71 6.28 -1.26
C SER A 87 -2.44 4.93 -1.31
N LEU A 88 -1.78 3.89 -0.83
CA LEU A 88 -2.36 2.56 -0.77
C LEU A 88 -3.07 2.37 0.56
N TRP A 89 -4.35 2.05 0.51
CA TRP A 89 -5.12 1.74 1.70
C TRP A 89 -4.88 0.28 2.07
N VAL A 90 -4.33 0.07 3.24
CA VAL A 90 -4.04 -1.26 3.78
C VAL A 90 -4.70 -1.42 5.14
N ASP A 91 -4.80 -2.66 5.63
CA ASP A 91 -5.46 -2.92 6.91
C ASP A 91 -4.61 -2.46 8.08
N GLU A 92 -3.33 -2.79 8.05
CA GLU A 92 -2.42 -2.49 9.16
C GLU A 92 -0.99 -2.53 8.66
N VAL A 93 -0.15 -1.65 9.16
CA VAL A 93 1.28 -1.64 8.84
C VAL A 93 2.04 -2.40 9.92
N GLY A 94 2.93 -3.26 9.50
CA GLY A 94 3.80 -4.02 10.39
C GLY A 94 5.23 -3.51 10.40
N ASP A 95 6.15 -4.39 10.72
CA ASP A 95 7.56 -4.04 10.85
C ASP A 95 8.26 -3.97 9.50
N VAL A 96 9.37 -3.24 9.48
CA VAL A 96 10.30 -3.29 8.36
C VAL A 96 11.16 -4.54 8.55
N VAL A 97 11.24 -5.37 7.51
CA VAL A 97 11.99 -6.63 7.57
C VAL A 97 12.98 -6.71 6.43
N GLU A 98 14.04 -7.45 6.67
CA GLU A 98 15.07 -7.70 5.68
C GLU A 98 15.01 -9.18 5.31
N LEU A 99 14.81 -9.47 4.03
CA LEU A 99 14.63 -10.83 3.54
C LEU A 99 15.52 -11.08 2.32
N ASP A 100 15.87 -12.35 2.11
CA ASP A 100 16.44 -12.77 0.85
C ASP A 100 15.38 -12.66 -0.25
N ALA A 101 15.80 -12.26 -1.43
CA ALA A 101 14.88 -12.07 -2.56
C ALA A 101 14.08 -13.33 -2.87
N GLY A 102 14.63 -14.52 -2.61
CA GLY A 102 13.93 -15.79 -2.85
C GLY A 102 12.89 -16.15 -1.80
N ALA A 103 12.82 -15.43 -0.69
CA ALA A 103 11.87 -15.72 0.39
C ALA A 103 10.48 -15.12 0.15
N CYS A 104 10.32 -14.35 -0.91
CA CYS A 104 9.08 -13.66 -1.21
C CYS A 104 8.53 -14.10 -2.56
N GLU A 105 7.20 -14.19 -2.65
CA GLU A 105 6.52 -14.37 -3.92
C GLU A 105 6.17 -12.99 -4.47
N ARG A 106 6.61 -12.69 -5.67
CA ARG A 106 6.33 -11.39 -6.28
C ARG A 106 4.93 -11.35 -6.88
N VAL A 107 4.25 -10.24 -6.65
CA VAL A 107 2.98 -9.93 -7.27
C VAL A 107 3.15 -8.71 -8.18
N PRO A 108 2.16 -8.38 -9.03
CA PRO A 108 2.30 -7.26 -9.95
C PRO A 108 2.72 -5.97 -9.27
N GLY A 109 3.60 -5.23 -9.92
CA GLY A 109 4.14 -3.99 -9.39
C GLY A 109 5.33 -4.22 -8.46
N THR A 110 5.43 -3.41 -7.43
CA THR A 110 6.52 -3.46 -6.45
C THR A 110 6.18 -4.26 -5.21
N LEU A 111 5.00 -4.88 -5.17
CA LEU A 111 4.53 -5.65 -4.01
C LEU A 111 5.14 -7.04 -3.98
N SER A 112 5.35 -7.55 -2.78
CA SER A 112 5.84 -8.91 -2.55
C SER A 112 4.99 -9.57 -1.48
N ARG A 113 4.51 -10.77 -1.77
CA ARG A 113 3.75 -11.54 -0.82
C ARG A 113 4.69 -12.39 0.02
N MET A 114 4.50 -12.37 1.32
CA MET A 114 5.29 -13.14 2.27
C MET A 114 4.53 -14.36 2.74
N ASN A 115 5.23 -15.47 2.81
CA ASN A 115 4.68 -16.72 3.30
C ASN A 115 4.88 -16.86 4.81
#